data_c23cb9755fc99350bcf88e8cdb56988d
#
_entry.id   c23cb9755fc99350bcf88e8cdb56988d
#
_cell.length_a   1.000
_cell.length_b   1.000
_cell.length_c   1.000
_cell.angle_alpha   90.00
_cell.angle_beta   90.00
_cell.angle_gamma   90.00
#
_symmetry.space_group_name_H-M   'P 1'
#
loop_
_entity.id
_entity.type
_entity.pdbx_description
1 polymer ?
#
loop_
_entity_poly.entity_id
_entity_poly.type
_entity_poly.pdbx_seq_one_letter_code
_entity_poly.pdbx_strand_id
1 'polypeptide(L)'
;MMPFIERFPELGARETRSVTAIHRQDLPDGEYGFLELYCNEPGCDCRRVMIDVLRPETGWSKIWATISYGWESLDFYRKWGGTGSDPIEIKGPYPDSLNPQTKYSDALLNLFCFLIQSPDYVERLQRHYQMFRESVDREYDRSITQEINRTENRRKRLRGPKRRHEHPR
;
A
#
# COMPACT_ATOMS: atom_id res chain seq x y z
N MET A 1 -1.59 -0.75 -5.82
CA MET A 1 -0.97 -0.08 -4.65
C MET A 1 -1.57 1.31 -4.53
N MET A 2 -1.73 1.82 -3.31
CA MET A 2 -2.29 3.15 -3.04
C MET A 2 -1.41 3.86 -2.01
N PRO A 3 -1.12 5.16 -2.18
CA PRO A 3 -0.35 5.94 -1.22
C PRO A 3 -0.99 5.94 0.17
N PHE A 4 -0.17 5.73 1.22
CA PHE A 4 -0.64 5.78 2.61
C PHE A 4 -1.27 7.13 2.96
N ILE A 5 -0.69 8.21 2.46
CA ILE A 5 -1.16 9.58 2.68
C ILE A 5 -2.58 9.84 2.14
N GLU A 6 -3.05 9.09 1.15
CA GLU A 6 -4.42 9.24 0.64
C GLU A 6 -5.48 8.77 1.64
N ARG A 7 -5.16 7.75 2.46
CA ARG A 7 -6.05 7.25 3.52
C ARG A 7 -5.83 7.93 4.87
N PHE A 8 -4.59 8.35 5.13
CA PHE A 8 -4.15 8.93 6.39
C PHE A 8 -3.37 10.23 6.14
N PRO A 9 -4.03 11.31 5.63
CA PRO A 9 -3.33 12.49 5.14
C PRO A 9 -2.50 13.20 6.22
N GLU A 10 -3.02 13.39 7.41
CA GLU A 10 -2.31 14.07 8.50
C GLU A 10 -1.11 13.24 9.00
N LEU A 11 -1.31 11.94 9.16
CA LEU A 11 -0.25 11.04 9.61
C LEU A 11 0.80 10.84 8.53
N GLY A 12 0.38 10.63 7.29
CA GLY A 12 1.26 10.48 6.14
C GLY A 12 2.13 11.73 5.92
N ALA A 13 1.55 12.92 5.99
CA ALA A 13 2.30 14.18 5.86
C ALA A 13 3.34 14.35 6.98
N ARG A 14 3.03 13.91 8.20
CA ARG A 14 3.94 14.02 9.35
C ARG A 14 5.03 12.94 9.36
N GLU A 15 4.71 11.73 8.93
CA GLU A 15 5.59 10.56 9.09
C GLU A 15 6.26 10.10 7.78
N THR A 16 5.94 10.70 6.62
CA THR A 16 6.69 10.43 5.39
C THR A 16 8.17 10.73 5.61
N ARG A 17 9.01 9.71 5.35
CA ARG A 17 10.45 9.85 5.53
C ARG A 17 11.04 10.70 4.42
N SER A 18 11.82 11.72 4.78
CA SER A 18 12.66 12.45 3.83
C SER A 18 14.13 12.38 4.21
N VAL A 19 14.98 12.57 3.22
CA VAL A 19 16.45 12.62 3.36
C VAL A 19 16.98 13.73 2.50
N THR A 20 17.83 14.59 3.07
CA THR A 20 18.57 15.60 2.31
C THR A 20 19.91 15.04 1.88
N ALA A 21 20.14 14.97 0.57
CA ALA A 21 21.44 14.65 -0.02
C ALA A 21 22.23 15.93 -0.24
N ILE A 22 23.49 15.99 0.22
CA ILE A 22 24.37 17.13 0.05
C ILE A 22 25.75 16.63 -0.35
N HIS A 23 26.31 17.20 -1.43
CA HIS A 23 27.64 16.89 -1.95
C HIS A 23 27.89 15.41 -2.23
N ARG A 24 26.84 14.67 -2.63
CA ARG A 24 26.97 13.30 -3.10
C ARG A 24 27.35 13.28 -4.57
N GLN A 25 28.21 12.34 -4.97
CA GLN A 25 28.59 12.18 -6.39
C GLN A 25 27.52 11.40 -7.18
N ASP A 26 26.73 10.58 -6.50
CA ASP A 26 25.74 9.66 -7.08
C ASP A 26 24.31 10.21 -7.09
N LEU A 27 24.05 11.33 -6.40
CA LEU A 27 22.74 11.98 -6.34
C LEU A 27 22.88 13.50 -6.44
N PRO A 28 21.98 14.19 -7.14
CA PRO A 28 21.88 15.64 -7.05
C PRO A 28 21.56 16.10 -5.63
N ASP A 29 22.12 17.25 -5.24
CA ASP A 29 21.78 17.88 -3.97
C ASP A 29 20.29 18.21 -3.92
N GLY A 30 19.64 17.97 -2.77
CA GLY A 30 18.22 18.25 -2.56
C GLY A 30 17.57 17.29 -1.59
N GLU A 31 16.27 17.47 -1.40
CA GLU A 31 15.45 16.63 -0.54
C GLU A 31 14.80 15.47 -1.34
N TYR A 32 14.80 14.29 -0.75
CA TYR A 32 14.17 13.08 -1.30
C TYR A 32 13.15 12.55 -0.32
N GLY A 33 11.87 12.55 -0.70
CA GLY A 33 10.76 11.98 0.06
C GLY A 33 10.52 10.52 -0.34
N PHE A 34 10.37 9.65 0.64
CA PHE A 34 10.08 8.22 0.49
C PHE A 34 8.60 7.98 0.78
N LEU A 35 7.78 8.04 -0.26
CA LEU A 35 6.33 7.90 -0.17
C LEU A 35 5.95 6.42 -0.10
N GLU A 36 5.22 6.06 0.94
CA GLU A 36 4.77 4.68 1.20
C GLU A 36 3.47 4.36 0.44
N LEU A 37 3.47 3.25 -0.31
CA LEU A 37 2.29 2.71 -0.98
C LEU A 37 2.02 1.29 -0.50
N TYR A 38 0.77 1.00 -0.18
CA TYR A 38 0.34 -0.33 0.29
C TYR A 38 -0.69 -0.96 -0.64
N CYS A 39 -0.80 -2.28 -0.56
CA CYS A 39 -1.79 -3.04 -1.33
C CYS A 39 -3.20 -2.69 -0.85
N ASN A 40 -4.06 -2.29 -1.77
CA ASN A 40 -5.47 -1.97 -1.52
C ASN A 40 -6.44 -3.10 -1.91
N GLU A 41 -5.93 -4.31 -2.12
CA GLU A 41 -6.74 -5.49 -2.40
C GLU A 41 -7.27 -6.08 -1.09
N PRO A 42 -8.60 -6.22 -0.91
CA PRO A 42 -9.19 -6.78 0.31
C PRO A 42 -8.67 -8.20 0.61
N GLY A 43 -8.39 -8.47 1.87
CA GLY A 43 -7.89 -9.77 2.33
C GLY A 43 -6.45 -10.12 1.93
N CYS A 44 -5.73 -9.24 1.24
CA CYS A 44 -4.34 -9.49 0.85
C CYS A 44 -3.40 -9.44 2.05
N ASP A 45 -2.56 -10.46 2.23
CA ASP A 45 -1.52 -10.55 3.28
C ASP A 45 -0.12 -10.50 2.67
N CYS A 46 0.17 -9.48 1.86
CA CYS A 46 1.47 -9.37 1.17
C CYS A 46 2.62 -8.92 2.08
N ARG A 47 2.35 -8.25 3.19
CA ARG A 47 3.33 -7.73 4.17
C ARG A 47 4.50 -7.00 3.52
N ARG A 48 4.17 -6.10 2.60
CA ARG A 48 5.12 -5.35 1.78
C ARG A 48 4.70 -3.90 1.68
N VAL A 49 5.69 -3.07 1.41
CA VAL A 49 5.52 -1.69 1.01
C VAL A 49 6.19 -1.45 -0.34
N MET A 50 5.61 -0.61 -1.16
CA MET A 50 6.27 -0.01 -2.31
C MET A 50 6.60 1.43 -1.93
N ILE A 51 7.80 1.86 -2.22
CA ILE A 51 8.30 3.20 -1.91
C ILE A 51 8.53 3.94 -3.21
N ASP A 52 7.75 5.00 -3.45
CA ASP A 52 8.05 5.96 -4.50
C ASP A 52 8.95 7.07 -3.96
N VAL A 53 10.11 7.23 -4.57
CA VAL A 53 11.02 8.30 -4.20
C VAL A 53 10.75 9.52 -5.06
N LEU A 54 10.41 10.63 -4.41
CA LEU A 54 10.01 11.90 -5.01
C LEU A 54 10.98 13.01 -4.61
N ARG A 55 11.08 14.05 -5.44
CA ARG A 55 11.78 15.29 -5.12
C ARG A 55 10.82 16.48 -5.23
N PRO A 56 10.66 17.27 -4.16
CA PRO A 56 9.80 18.47 -4.18
C PRO A 56 10.18 19.46 -5.29
N GLU A 57 11.47 19.66 -5.55
CA GLU A 57 11.98 20.61 -6.54
C GLU A 57 11.64 20.25 -7.99
N THR A 58 11.35 18.96 -8.27
CA THR A 58 10.96 18.48 -9.61
C THR A 58 9.46 18.26 -9.74
N GLY A 59 8.69 18.58 -8.70
CA GLY A 59 7.26 18.34 -8.58
C GLY A 59 6.94 16.92 -8.08
N TRP A 60 5.85 16.81 -7.33
CA TRP A 60 5.41 15.58 -6.70
C TRP A 60 4.92 14.48 -7.67
N SER A 61 4.77 14.82 -8.95
CA SER A 61 4.36 13.86 -9.99
C SER A 61 5.52 13.08 -10.60
N LYS A 62 6.77 13.50 -10.36
CA LYS A 62 7.94 12.82 -10.94
C LYS A 62 8.53 11.82 -9.95
N ILE A 63 8.33 10.54 -10.24
CA ILE A 63 8.95 9.45 -9.51
C ILE A 63 10.41 9.30 -9.97
N TRP A 64 11.34 9.24 -9.04
CA TRP A 64 12.78 9.08 -9.27
C TRP A 64 13.23 7.64 -9.16
N ALA A 65 12.60 6.87 -8.28
CA ALA A 65 12.74 5.43 -8.16
C ALA A 65 11.48 4.86 -7.50
N THR A 66 11.16 3.62 -7.85
CA THR A 66 10.18 2.80 -7.12
C THR A 66 10.89 1.60 -6.54
N ILE A 67 10.79 1.41 -5.22
CA ILE A 67 11.49 0.36 -4.47
C ILE A 67 10.45 -0.53 -3.80
N SER A 68 10.58 -1.84 -3.99
CA SER A 68 9.76 -2.84 -3.31
C SER A 68 10.49 -3.38 -2.09
N TYR A 69 9.80 -3.48 -0.96
CA TYR A 69 10.36 -4.00 0.28
C TYR A 69 9.34 -4.78 1.10
N GLY A 70 9.76 -5.95 1.58
CA GLY A 70 9.03 -6.80 2.49
C GLY A 70 9.88 -7.15 3.72
N TRP A 71 9.26 -7.19 4.89
CA TRP A 71 9.93 -7.40 6.18
C TRP A 71 9.87 -8.84 6.70
N GLU A 72 9.13 -9.73 6.02
CA GLU A 72 9.00 -11.11 6.42
C GLU A 72 10.19 -11.98 5.95
N SER A 73 10.20 -13.24 6.38
CA SER A 73 11.23 -14.19 5.97
C SER A 73 11.12 -14.57 4.49
N LEU A 74 12.22 -15.06 3.91
CA LEU A 74 12.18 -15.60 2.54
C LEU A 74 11.21 -16.77 2.39
N ASP A 75 11.04 -17.59 3.44
CA ASP A 75 10.10 -18.69 3.44
C ASP A 75 8.65 -18.23 3.40
N PHE A 76 8.34 -17.10 4.05
CA PHE A 76 7.05 -16.46 3.90
C PHE A 76 6.79 -16.06 2.46
N TYR A 77 7.72 -15.34 1.82
CA TYR A 77 7.54 -14.88 0.43
C TYR A 77 7.57 -16.00 -0.60
N ARG A 78 8.31 -17.08 -0.34
CA ARG A 78 8.26 -18.29 -1.19
C ARG A 78 6.86 -18.91 -1.20
N LYS A 79 6.20 -18.97 -0.04
CA LYS A 79 4.84 -19.48 0.09
C LYS A 79 3.79 -18.52 -0.47
N TRP A 80 3.96 -17.23 -0.18
CA TRP A 80 3.03 -16.19 -0.60
C TRP A 80 3.05 -15.95 -2.11
N GLY A 81 4.23 -15.87 -2.73
CA GLY A 81 4.40 -15.59 -4.16
C GLY A 81 4.07 -16.78 -5.08
N GLY A 82 4.02 -17.99 -4.53
CA GLY A 82 3.75 -19.19 -5.30
C GLY A 82 4.86 -19.59 -6.29
N THR A 83 4.52 -20.52 -7.18
CA THR A 83 5.46 -21.04 -8.18
C THR A 83 5.71 -20.00 -9.28
N GLY A 84 6.98 -19.74 -9.58
CA GLY A 84 7.40 -18.81 -10.65
C GLY A 84 7.77 -17.41 -10.19
N SER A 85 7.62 -17.11 -8.90
CA SER A 85 8.07 -15.85 -8.31
C SER A 85 9.41 -16.03 -7.59
N ASP A 86 10.32 -15.06 -7.73
CA ASP A 86 11.55 -15.04 -6.95
C ASP A 86 11.29 -14.41 -5.56
N PRO A 87 11.39 -15.18 -4.45
CA PRO A 87 11.17 -14.68 -3.12
C PRO A 87 12.21 -13.61 -2.69
N ILE A 88 13.38 -13.57 -3.32
CA ILE A 88 14.40 -12.55 -3.05
C ILE A 88 13.94 -11.20 -3.60
N GLU A 89 13.47 -11.18 -4.85
CA GLU A 89 12.91 -9.96 -5.45
C GLU A 89 11.65 -9.49 -4.72
N ILE A 90 10.77 -10.43 -4.34
CA ILE A 90 9.56 -10.08 -3.58
C ILE A 90 9.91 -9.46 -2.23
N LYS A 91 10.87 -10.04 -1.51
CA LYS A 91 11.30 -9.50 -0.22
C LYS A 91 12.00 -8.15 -0.38
N GLY A 92 12.89 -8.03 -1.33
CA GLY A 92 13.71 -6.83 -1.52
C GLY A 92 14.65 -6.54 -0.33
N PRO A 93 15.08 -5.27 -0.18
CA PRO A 93 14.69 -4.15 -1.03
C PRO A 93 15.20 -4.31 -2.46
N TYR A 94 14.33 -4.07 -3.42
CA TYR A 94 14.62 -4.27 -4.84
C TYR A 94 13.98 -3.16 -5.69
N PRO A 95 14.63 -2.67 -6.78
CA PRO A 95 14.00 -1.74 -7.69
C PRO A 95 12.81 -2.41 -8.38
N ASP A 96 11.63 -1.82 -8.31
CA ASP A 96 10.46 -2.37 -8.97
C ASP A 96 10.52 -2.10 -10.48
N SER A 97 10.79 -3.15 -11.27
CA SER A 97 10.99 -3.05 -12.73
C SER A 97 9.72 -2.72 -13.51
N LEU A 98 8.55 -2.83 -12.90
CA LEU A 98 7.26 -2.51 -13.53
C LEU A 98 6.88 -1.04 -13.35
N ASN A 99 7.62 -0.30 -12.53
CA ASN A 99 7.35 1.09 -12.19
C ASN A 99 8.50 2.02 -12.61
N PRO A 100 8.27 3.34 -12.63
CA PRO A 100 9.26 4.31 -13.07
C PRO A 100 10.59 4.23 -12.33
N GLN A 101 11.66 4.22 -13.09
CA GLN A 101 13.04 4.24 -12.61
C GLN A 101 13.83 5.34 -13.33
N THR A 102 14.83 5.91 -12.67
CA THR A 102 15.76 6.84 -13.28
C THR A 102 17.20 6.33 -13.19
N LYS A 103 18.14 7.02 -13.80
CA LYS A 103 19.56 6.70 -13.66
C LYS A 103 20.09 6.80 -12.21
N TYR A 104 19.28 7.33 -11.30
CA TYR A 104 19.61 7.49 -9.88
C TYR A 104 19.01 6.38 -9.00
N SER A 105 18.29 5.43 -9.58
CA SER A 105 17.56 4.40 -8.82
C SER A 105 18.46 3.56 -7.93
N ASP A 106 19.67 3.21 -8.38
CA ASP A 106 20.63 2.45 -7.57
C ASP A 106 21.11 3.24 -6.34
N ALA A 107 21.39 4.53 -6.52
CA ALA A 107 21.79 5.40 -5.42
C ALA A 107 20.64 5.61 -4.40
N LEU A 108 19.41 5.71 -4.88
CA LEU A 108 18.22 5.82 -4.05
C LEU A 108 17.89 4.52 -3.34
N LEU A 109 18.09 3.37 -4.01
CA LEU A 109 17.99 2.07 -3.38
C LEU A 109 19.01 1.91 -2.24
N ASN A 110 20.28 2.29 -2.47
CA ASN A 110 21.31 2.27 -1.43
C ASN A 110 20.94 3.16 -0.24
N LEU A 111 20.35 4.31 -0.51
CA LEU A 111 19.86 5.21 0.54
C LEU A 111 18.70 4.56 1.34
N PHE A 112 17.77 3.91 0.66
CA PHE A 112 16.69 3.17 1.32
C PHE A 112 17.23 1.97 2.13
N CYS A 113 18.22 1.23 1.60
CA CYS A 113 18.90 0.16 2.33
C CYS A 113 19.54 0.67 3.64
N PHE A 114 20.06 1.89 3.64
CA PHE A 114 20.56 2.53 4.86
C PHE A 114 19.42 2.88 5.83
N LEU A 115 18.32 3.44 5.34
CA LEU A 115 17.16 3.81 6.17
C LEU A 115 16.56 2.61 6.92
N ILE A 116 16.40 1.47 6.25
CA ILE A 116 15.82 0.25 6.87
C ILE A 116 16.75 -0.46 7.86
N GLN A 117 17.98 0.02 8.06
CA GLN A 117 18.84 -0.43 9.17
C GLN A 117 18.33 0.11 10.52
N SER A 118 17.49 1.17 10.51
CA SER A 118 16.83 1.65 11.71
C SER A 118 15.60 0.78 12.01
N PRO A 119 15.55 0.04 13.13
CA PRO A 119 14.38 -0.73 13.54
C PRO A 119 13.11 0.12 13.63
N ASP A 120 13.20 1.34 14.16
CA ASP A 120 12.07 2.26 14.31
C ASP A 120 11.42 2.60 12.97
N TYR A 121 12.23 2.69 11.90
CA TYR A 121 11.68 2.94 10.57
C TYR A 121 10.94 1.72 10.02
N VAL A 122 11.48 0.53 10.20
CA VAL A 122 10.84 -0.73 9.79
C VAL A 122 9.55 -0.96 10.58
N GLU A 123 9.57 -0.75 11.90
CA GLU A 123 8.38 -0.85 12.75
C GLU A 123 7.28 0.16 12.33
N ARG A 124 7.68 1.37 11.92
CA ARG A 124 6.74 2.36 11.38
C ARG A 124 6.09 1.86 10.08
N LEU A 125 6.87 1.33 9.12
CA LEU A 125 6.35 0.76 7.88
C LEU A 125 5.35 -0.38 8.16
N GLN A 126 5.66 -1.25 9.12
CA GLN A 126 4.77 -2.33 9.55
C GLN A 126 3.49 -1.80 10.20
N ARG A 127 3.59 -0.80 11.08
CA ARG A 127 2.44 -0.16 11.71
C ARG A 127 1.52 0.50 10.66
N HIS A 128 2.09 1.25 9.72
CA HIS A 128 1.33 1.87 8.63
C HIS A 128 0.64 0.83 7.76
N TYR A 129 1.33 -0.28 7.46
CA TYR A 129 0.72 -1.41 6.76
C TYR A 129 -0.51 -1.93 7.51
N GLN A 130 -0.42 -2.20 8.81
CA GLN A 130 -1.53 -2.70 9.61
C GLN A 130 -2.73 -1.72 9.58
N MET A 131 -2.48 -0.44 9.81
CA MET A 131 -3.52 0.59 9.75
C MET A 131 -4.19 0.64 8.38
N PHE A 132 -3.39 0.56 7.31
CA PHE A 132 -3.87 0.58 5.93
C PHE A 132 -4.73 -0.65 5.64
N ARG A 133 -4.28 -1.85 6.01
CA ARG A 133 -5.01 -3.11 5.85
C ARG A 133 -6.36 -3.08 6.56
N GLU A 134 -6.37 -2.72 7.83
CA GLU A 134 -7.63 -2.60 8.60
C GLU A 134 -8.62 -1.60 7.97
N SER A 135 -8.11 -0.53 7.37
CA SER A 135 -8.95 0.45 6.68
C SER A 135 -9.57 -0.14 5.40
N VAL A 136 -8.78 -0.86 4.59
CA VAL A 136 -9.23 -1.51 3.35
C VAL A 136 -10.27 -2.59 3.67
N ASP A 137 -9.99 -3.47 4.62
CA ASP A 137 -10.86 -4.59 4.95
C ASP A 137 -12.20 -4.11 5.54
N ARG A 138 -12.19 -3.10 6.43
CA ARG A 138 -13.41 -2.46 6.94
C ARG A 138 -14.26 -1.80 5.83
N GLU A 139 -13.64 -1.19 4.85
CA GLU A 139 -14.35 -0.59 3.72
C GLU A 139 -15.02 -1.67 2.86
N TYR A 140 -14.31 -2.76 2.59
CA TYR A 140 -14.82 -3.89 1.86
C TYR A 140 -16.02 -4.54 2.56
N ASP A 141 -15.91 -4.83 3.86
CA ASP A 141 -16.99 -5.42 4.66
C ASP A 141 -18.25 -4.54 4.67
N ARG A 142 -18.08 -3.21 4.75
CA ARG A 142 -19.19 -2.25 4.65
C ARG A 142 -19.85 -2.32 3.26
N SER A 143 -19.07 -2.42 2.19
CA SER A 143 -19.58 -2.49 0.83
C SER A 143 -20.40 -3.76 0.61
N ILE A 144 -19.92 -4.91 1.07
CA ILE A 144 -20.63 -6.19 1.03
C ILE A 144 -21.97 -6.11 1.80
N THR A 145 -21.94 -5.58 3.02
CA THR A 145 -23.13 -5.43 3.86
C THR A 145 -24.18 -4.55 3.18
N GLN A 146 -23.77 -3.45 2.55
CA GLN A 146 -24.67 -2.58 1.81
C GLN A 146 -25.30 -3.29 0.60
N GLU A 147 -24.52 -4.07 -0.14
CA GLU A 147 -24.98 -4.84 -1.30
C GLU A 147 -26.04 -5.90 -0.89
N ILE A 148 -25.77 -6.64 0.19
CA ILE A 148 -26.71 -7.61 0.76
C ILE A 148 -28.03 -6.93 1.13
N ASN A 149 -27.98 -5.81 1.87
CA ASN A 149 -29.15 -5.07 2.29
C ASN A 149 -29.96 -4.51 1.09
N ARG A 150 -29.29 -4.02 0.05
CA ARG A 150 -29.94 -3.57 -1.19
C ARG A 150 -30.68 -4.74 -1.88
N THR A 151 -30.04 -5.88 -1.96
CA THR A 151 -30.58 -7.08 -2.60
C THR A 151 -31.81 -7.61 -1.83
N GLU A 152 -31.74 -7.67 -0.50
CA GLU A 152 -32.86 -8.07 0.34
C GLU A 152 -34.05 -7.13 0.24
N ASN A 153 -33.79 -5.81 0.27
CA ASN A 153 -34.85 -4.81 0.11
C ASN A 153 -35.52 -4.89 -1.26
N ARG A 154 -34.76 -5.15 -2.32
CA ARG A 154 -35.31 -5.40 -3.67
C ARG A 154 -36.20 -6.65 -3.67
N ARG A 155 -35.78 -7.73 -3.07
CA ARG A 155 -36.58 -8.99 -2.95
C ARG A 155 -37.86 -8.76 -2.16
N LYS A 156 -37.84 -8.02 -1.05
CA LYS A 156 -39.03 -7.67 -0.25
C LYS A 156 -40.03 -6.85 -1.05
N ARG A 157 -39.58 -5.86 -1.83
CA ARG A 157 -40.45 -5.04 -2.72
C ARG A 157 -41.13 -5.90 -3.80
N LEU A 158 -40.44 -6.85 -4.40
CA LEU A 158 -40.94 -7.73 -5.44
C LEU A 158 -42.00 -8.75 -4.92
N ARG A 159 -41.92 -9.14 -3.63
CA ARG A 159 -42.85 -10.09 -3.01
C ARG A 159 -44.22 -9.48 -2.68
N GLY A 160 -44.38 -8.14 -2.73
CA GLY A 160 -45.62 -7.43 -2.43
C GLY A 160 -46.21 -7.72 -1.02
N PRO A 161 -47.22 -7.00 -0.60
CA PRO A 161 -47.92 -7.29 0.64
C PRO A 161 -48.65 -8.60 0.52
N LYS A 162 -48.51 -9.54 1.48
CA LYS A 162 -49.30 -10.76 1.57
C LYS A 162 -50.80 -10.34 1.64
N ARG A 163 -51.59 -10.69 0.64
CA ARG A 163 -53.04 -10.53 0.71
C ARG A 163 -53.55 -11.27 1.93
N ARG A 164 -54.11 -10.57 2.90
CA ARG A 164 -54.91 -11.20 3.96
C ARG A 164 -56.10 -11.85 3.31
N HIS A 165 -56.19 -13.17 3.35
CA HIS A 165 -57.43 -13.85 3.08
C HIS A 165 -58.38 -13.49 4.21
N GLU A 166 -59.32 -12.57 3.97
CA GLU A 166 -60.50 -12.42 4.80
C GLU A 166 -61.38 -13.62 4.52
N HIS A 167 -61.62 -14.44 5.56
CA HIS A 167 -62.64 -15.46 5.52
C HIS A 167 -64.02 -14.75 5.61
N PRO A 168 -64.92 -14.97 4.65
CA PRO A 168 -66.28 -14.53 4.81
C PRO A 168 -66.96 -15.39 5.90
N ARG A 169 -67.72 -14.72 6.77
CA ARG A 169 -68.60 -15.33 7.77
C ARG A 169 -69.82 -15.98 7.11
#